data_c1897d731722f18b23990331b816e608
#
_entry.id   c1897d731722f18b23990331b816e608
#
_cell.length_a   1.000
_cell.length_b   1.000
_cell.length_c   1.000
_cell.angle_alpha   90.00
_cell.angle_beta   90.00
_cell.angle_gamma   90.00
#
_symmetry.space_group_name_H-M   'P 1'
#
loop_
_entity.id
_entity.type
_entity.pdbx_description
1 polymer ?
#
loop_
_entity_poly.entity_id
_entity_poly.type
_entity_poly.pdbx_seq_one_letter_code
_entity_poly.pdbx_strand_id
1 'polypeptide(L)'
;MEFRLPYASCCKSDPRLRISLVGMPGCGKSTVGRHLARQLGLRFVDTDTDIEHRIGMPIRDYFEKHGEAAFRDVEQDAIEELSNLPGVILATGGGAVLRPSNRDALHSRSHVFYLRATSEELHRRLRHDTQRPLLQVADPLSRLRDLYRERDPLYRRTAHFVVEAARPSAHSLTGMVLMQLELAGLVDPAQVPSSID
;
A
#
# COMPACT_ATOMS: atom_id res chain seq x y z
N MET A 1 -2.43 37.96 0.93
CA MET A 1 -2.64 37.47 -0.46
C MET A 1 -2.73 35.95 -0.37
N GLU A 2 -3.96 35.46 -0.12
CA GLU A 2 -4.21 34.01 0.04
C GLU A 2 -4.20 33.35 -1.32
N PHE A 3 -3.28 32.43 -1.54
CA PHE A 3 -3.30 31.53 -2.69
C PHE A 3 -4.41 30.48 -2.49
N ARG A 4 -5.60 30.78 -2.98
CA ARG A 4 -6.65 29.78 -3.18
C ARG A 4 -6.24 28.87 -4.33
N LEU A 5 -5.89 27.63 -4.01
CA LEU A 5 -5.76 26.56 -4.99
C LEU A 5 -7.13 26.23 -5.58
N PRO A 6 -7.30 26.19 -6.92
CA PRO A 6 -8.61 26.05 -7.58
C PRO A 6 -9.10 24.59 -7.74
N TYR A 7 -8.82 23.69 -6.78
CA TYR A 7 -9.31 22.31 -6.79
C TYR A 7 -9.97 21.94 -5.45
N ALA A 8 -10.91 22.76 -5.01
CA ALA A 8 -11.75 22.45 -3.86
C ALA A 8 -13.22 22.39 -4.33
N SER A 9 -13.57 21.37 -5.10
CA SER A 9 -14.98 20.98 -5.24
C SER A 9 -15.08 19.62 -5.91
N CYS A 10 -15.50 18.67 -5.14
CA CYS A 10 -16.14 17.40 -5.50
C CYS A 10 -15.34 16.19 -5.03
N CYS A 11 -15.58 15.79 -3.82
CA CYS A 11 -15.61 14.44 -3.25
C CYS A 11 -15.44 14.56 -1.72
N LYS A 12 -16.53 14.53 -0.97
CA LYS A 12 -16.45 14.54 0.50
C LYS A 12 -16.53 13.10 1.02
N SER A 13 -15.50 12.31 0.79
CA SER A 13 -15.26 11.18 1.66
C SER A 13 -15.07 11.68 3.10
N ASP A 14 -15.43 10.87 4.09
CA ASP A 14 -15.17 11.24 5.49
C ASP A 14 -13.68 11.63 5.62
N PRO A 15 -13.38 12.87 6.05
CA PRO A 15 -11.99 13.32 6.20
C PRO A 15 -11.21 12.51 7.23
N ARG A 16 -11.86 11.60 7.96
CA ARG A 16 -11.24 10.67 8.90
C ARG A 16 -10.97 9.29 8.28
N LEU A 17 -11.46 9.03 7.05
CA LEU A 17 -11.27 7.73 6.39
C LEU A 17 -9.78 7.42 6.24
N ARG A 18 -9.38 6.25 6.73
CA ARG A 18 -8.01 5.74 6.63
C ARG A 18 -8.04 4.42 5.90
N ILE A 19 -7.25 4.32 4.84
CA ILE A 19 -7.14 3.10 4.01
C ILE A 19 -5.68 2.69 3.99
N SER A 20 -5.40 1.41 4.25
CA SER A 20 -4.06 0.86 4.11
C SER A 20 -4.04 -0.24 3.06
N LEU A 21 -3.09 -0.15 2.14
CA LEU A 21 -2.86 -1.14 1.10
C LEU A 21 -1.67 -2.02 1.48
N VAL A 22 -1.92 -3.31 1.67
CA VAL A 22 -0.88 -4.31 1.97
C VAL A 22 -0.75 -5.33 0.85
N GLY A 23 0.38 -6.01 0.78
CA GLY A 23 0.62 -7.06 -0.21
C GLY A 23 2.06 -7.11 -0.68
N MET A 24 2.36 -8.12 -1.47
CA MET A 24 3.70 -8.38 -1.99
C MET A 24 4.26 -7.20 -2.80
N PRO A 25 5.59 -7.04 -2.87
CA PRO A 25 6.23 -6.10 -3.78
C PRO A 25 5.76 -6.32 -5.23
N GLY A 26 5.44 -5.23 -5.95
CA GLY A 26 4.98 -5.32 -7.35
C GLY A 26 3.49 -5.63 -7.54
N CYS A 27 2.69 -5.80 -6.48
CA CYS A 27 1.24 -6.04 -6.63
C CYS A 27 0.42 -4.79 -6.99
N GLY A 28 1.03 -3.58 -6.97
CA GLY A 28 0.39 -2.36 -7.46
C GLY A 28 -0.08 -1.37 -6.39
N LYS A 29 0.28 -1.55 -5.12
CA LYS A 29 -0.16 -0.72 -3.98
C LYS A 29 0.00 0.79 -4.22
N SER A 30 1.19 1.23 -4.59
CA SER A 30 1.47 2.66 -4.78
C SER A 30 0.67 3.27 -5.95
N THR A 31 0.47 2.51 -7.03
CA THR A 31 -0.32 2.96 -8.19
C THR A 31 -1.80 3.04 -7.84
N VAL A 32 -2.36 1.99 -7.25
CA VAL A 32 -3.76 1.94 -6.81
C VAL A 32 -4.01 3.00 -5.74
N GLY A 33 -3.08 3.16 -4.78
CA GLY A 33 -3.20 4.14 -3.72
C GLY A 33 -3.26 5.59 -4.23
N ARG A 34 -2.43 5.94 -5.22
CA ARG A 34 -2.49 7.28 -5.84
C ARG A 34 -3.80 7.53 -6.60
N HIS A 35 -4.34 6.50 -7.29
CA HIS A 35 -5.62 6.61 -7.99
C HIS A 35 -6.77 6.79 -7.00
N LEU A 36 -6.82 5.96 -5.96
CA LEU A 36 -7.81 6.08 -4.88
C LEU A 36 -7.76 7.44 -4.20
N ALA A 37 -6.56 7.91 -3.84
CA ALA A 37 -6.37 9.21 -3.19
C ALA A 37 -6.92 10.36 -4.03
N ARG A 38 -6.69 10.30 -5.34
CA ARG A 38 -7.21 11.30 -6.28
C ARG A 38 -8.73 11.26 -6.39
N GLN A 39 -9.32 10.06 -6.45
CA GLN A 39 -10.77 9.90 -6.57
C GLN A 39 -11.51 10.25 -5.28
N LEU A 40 -10.92 9.94 -4.12
CA LEU A 40 -11.54 10.17 -2.82
C LEU A 40 -11.17 11.54 -2.20
N GLY A 41 -10.28 12.31 -2.83
CA GLY A 41 -9.80 13.59 -2.27
C GLY A 41 -8.97 13.41 -1.00
N LEU A 42 -8.33 12.24 -0.82
CA LEU A 42 -7.53 11.90 0.35
C LEU A 42 -6.02 12.08 0.10
N ARG A 43 -5.25 12.21 1.18
CA ARG A 43 -3.79 12.23 1.10
C ARG A 43 -3.26 10.83 0.77
N PHE A 44 -2.30 10.74 -0.15
CA PHE A 44 -1.54 9.51 -0.40
C PHE A 44 -0.17 9.56 0.27
N VAL A 45 0.19 8.47 0.94
CA VAL A 45 1.53 8.27 1.51
C VAL A 45 2.02 6.85 1.15
N ASP A 46 3.23 6.79 0.60
CA ASP A 46 3.98 5.54 0.42
C ASP A 46 4.98 5.43 1.58
N THR A 47 4.86 4.37 2.39
CA THR A 47 5.68 4.24 3.60
C THR A 47 7.16 4.07 3.27
N ASP A 48 7.51 3.40 2.17
CA ASP A 48 8.90 3.22 1.76
C ASP A 48 9.52 4.59 1.43
N THR A 49 8.80 5.44 0.67
CA THR A 49 9.25 6.80 0.35
C THR A 49 9.37 7.68 1.60
N ASP A 50 8.42 7.60 2.53
CA ASP A 50 8.46 8.37 3.79
C ASP A 50 9.66 7.94 4.65
N ILE A 51 9.92 6.64 4.75
CA ILE A 51 11.07 6.11 5.47
C ILE A 51 12.39 6.60 4.85
N GLU A 52 12.56 6.53 3.53
CA GLU A 52 13.76 7.03 2.85
C GLU A 52 14.01 8.51 3.14
N HIS A 53 12.95 9.31 3.19
CA HIS A 53 13.05 10.72 3.61
C HIS A 53 13.51 10.88 5.06
N ARG A 54 13.02 10.06 5.99
CA ARG A 54 13.40 10.11 7.41
C ARG A 54 14.85 9.71 7.63
N ILE A 55 15.30 8.62 6.97
CA ILE A 55 16.66 8.10 7.13
C ILE A 55 17.69 8.81 6.25
N GLY A 56 17.28 9.62 5.27
CA GLY A 56 18.14 10.39 4.38
C GLY A 56 18.94 9.55 3.38
N MET A 57 18.54 8.30 3.15
CA MET A 57 19.22 7.39 2.20
C MET A 57 18.24 6.34 1.65
N PRO A 58 18.58 5.67 0.53
CA PRO A 58 17.80 4.55 0.01
C PRO A 58 17.67 3.41 1.05
N ILE A 59 16.50 2.76 1.11
CA ILE A 59 16.26 1.63 2.00
C ILE A 59 17.30 0.53 1.81
N ARG A 60 17.71 0.26 0.57
CA ARG A 60 18.75 -0.72 0.27
C ARG A 60 20.05 -0.43 1.03
N ASP A 61 20.53 0.80 0.95
CA ASP A 61 21.79 1.21 1.57
C ASP A 61 21.69 1.15 3.10
N TYR A 62 20.50 1.46 3.64
CA TYR A 62 20.22 1.33 5.06
C TYR A 62 20.27 -0.13 5.55
N PHE A 63 19.69 -1.06 4.77
CA PHE A 63 19.78 -2.50 5.05
C PHE A 63 21.24 -3.00 5.06
N GLU A 64 22.03 -2.59 4.08
CA GLU A 64 23.44 -2.98 3.97
C GLU A 64 24.26 -2.44 5.16
N LYS A 65 23.97 -1.22 5.61
CA LYS A 65 24.71 -0.54 6.67
C LYS A 65 24.28 -0.91 8.09
N HIS A 66 22.98 -1.07 8.32
CA HIS A 66 22.40 -1.21 9.67
C HIS A 66 21.68 -2.55 9.89
N GLY A 67 21.47 -3.33 8.84
CA GLY A 67 20.78 -4.62 8.90
C GLY A 67 19.25 -4.53 8.94
N GLU A 68 18.62 -5.69 8.82
CA GLU A 68 17.17 -5.79 8.74
C GLU A 68 16.47 -5.36 10.03
N ALA A 69 17.00 -5.74 11.19
CA ALA A 69 16.37 -5.45 12.48
C ALA A 69 16.21 -3.94 12.71
N ALA A 70 17.27 -3.15 12.46
CA ALA A 70 17.24 -1.71 12.58
C ALA A 70 16.26 -1.06 11.59
N PHE A 71 16.17 -1.58 10.36
CA PHE A 71 15.18 -1.11 9.40
C PHE A 71 13.75 -1.37 9.89
N ARG A 72 13.48 -2.54 10.48
CA ARG A 72 12.15 -2.87 11.00
C ARG A 72 11.75 -1.97 12.17
N ASP A 73 12.70 -1.45 12.95
CA ASP A 73 12.40 -0.45 13.97
C ASP A 73 11.91 0.85 13.34
N VAL A 74 12.63 1.36 12.35
CA VAL A 74 12.23 2.57 11.60
C VAL A 74 10.89 2.39 10.88
N GLU A 75 10.67 1.22 10.25
CA GLU A 75 9.41 0.89 9.59
C GLU A 75 8.24 0.87 10.57
N GLN A 76 8.45 0.34 11.78
CA GLN A 76 7.43 0.31 12.82
C GLN A 76 7.06 1.72 13.30
N ASP A 77 8.06 2.56 13.59
CA ASP A 77 7.84 3.95 14.01
C ASP A 77 7.08 4.75 12.93
N ALA A 78 7.45 4.56 11.68
CA ALA A 78 6.75 5.20 10.56
C ALA A 78 5.28 4.73 10.44
N ILE A 79 5.01 3.42 10.56
CA ILE A 79 3.65 2.88 10.50
C ILE A 79 2.82 3.37 11.70
N GLU A 80 3.39 3.38 12.90
CA GLU A 80 2.72 3.87 14.11
C GLU A 80 2.25 5.32 13.92
N GLU A 81 3.09 6.18 13.39
CA GLU A 81 2.78 7.59 13.14
C GLU A 81 1.78 7.75 11.98
N LEU A 82 2.08 7.17 10.82
CA LEU A 82 1.32 7.37 9.59
C LEU A 82 -0.09 6.78 9.67
N SER A 83 -0.28 5.68 10.38
CA SER A 83 -1.60 5.06 10.58
C SER A 83 -2.55 5.91 11.45
N ASN A 84 -2.03 6.90 12.19
CA ASN A 84 -2.82 7.85 12.97
C ASN A 84 -3.28 9.08 12.17
N LEU A 85 -2.71 9.32 10.99
CA LEU A 85 -3.08 10.49 10.17
C LEU A 85 -4.54 10.37 9.71
N PRO A 86 -5.34 11.44 9.80
CA PRO A 86 -6.69 11.44 9.26
C PRO A 86 -6.66 11.57 7.72
N GLY A 87 -7.69 11.05 7.07
CA GLY A 87 -7.88 11.24 5.63
C GLY A 87 -6.73 10.75 4.77
N VAL A 88 -6.21 9.54 5.04
CA VAL A 88 -4.99 9.03 4.41
C VAL A 88 -5.18 7.68 3.75
N ILE A 89 -4.50 7.52 2.62
CA ILE A 89 -4.29 6.22 1.97
C ILE A 89 -2.80 5.88 2.10
N LEU A 90 -2.51 4.80 2.81
CA LEU A 90 -1.16 4.28 3.00
C LEU A 90 -0.88 3.14 2.03
N ALA A 91 0.20 3.23 1.25
CA ALA A 91 0.78 2.07 0.58
C ALA A 91 1.97 1.59 1.40
N THR A 92 1.89 0.39 1.96
CA THR A 92 2.93 -0.12 2.86
C THR A 92 4.05 -0.85 2.12
N GLY A 93 5.24 -0.91 2.71
CA GLY A 93 6.29 -1.82 2.30
C GLY A 93 5.83 -3.29 2.34
N GLY A 94 6.40 -4.13 1.49
CA GLY A 94 6.03 -5.56 1.44
C GLY A 94 6.38 -6.35 2.71
N GLY A 95 7.26 -5.83 3.55
CA GLY A 95 7.64 -6.43 4.84
C GLY A 95 6.89 -5.86 6.04
N ALA A 96 6.06 -4.85 5.85
CA ALA A 96 5.37 -4.14 6.93
C ALA A 96 4.56 -5.08 7.87
N VAL A 97 4.01 -6.16 7.32
CA VAL A 97 3.21 -7.13 8.09
C VAL A 97 4.03 -8.15 8.88
N LEU A 98 5.36 -8.12 8.82
CA LEU A 98 6.20 -9.07 9.53
C LEU A 98 6.13 -8.84 11.05
N ARG A 99 6.09 -7.59 11.51
CA ARG A 99 5.93 -7.28 12.93
C ARG A 99 4.47 -7.31 13.38
N PRO A 100 4.15 -7.98 14.49
CA PRO A 100 2.80 -8.00 15.06
C PRO A 100 2.25 -6.60 15.33
N SER A 101 3.07 -5.72 15.92
CA SER A 101 2.69 -4.32 16.23
C SER A 101 2.20 -3.55 15.00
N ASN A 102 2.88 -3.72 13.86
CA ASN A 102 2.45 -3.09 12.62
C ASN A 102 1.10 -3.62 12.13
N ARG A 103 0.89 -4.95 12.23
CA ARG A 103 -0.39 -5.57 11.85
C ARG A 103 -1.54 -5.04 12.72
N ASP A 104 -1.31 -4.95 14.03
CA ASP A 104 -2.30 -4.47 14.99
C ASP A 104 -2.62 -2.98 14.75
N ALA A 105 -1.60 -2.15 14.54
CA ALA A 105 -1.78 -0.73 14.23
C ALA A 105 -2.57 -0.52 12.93
N LEU A 106 -2.20 -1.20 11.84
CA LEU A 106 -2.89 -1.09 10.56
C LEU A 106 -4.33 -1.60 10.66
N HIS A 107 -4.55 -2.78 11.26
CA HIS A 107 -5.86 -3.40 11.36
C HIS A 107 -6.82 -2.57 12.23
N SER A 108 -6.35 -2.05 13.38
CA SER A 108 -7.22 -1.32 14.31
C SER A 108 -7.53 0.12 13.89
N ARG A 109 -6.67 0.74 13.04
CA ARG A 109 -6.75 2.17 12.75
C ARG A 109 -7.20 2.50 11.33
N SER A 110 -7.19 1.52 10.40
CA SER A 110 -7.52 1.73 9.00
C SER A 110 -8.31 0.58 8.40
N HIS A 111 -8.96 0.83 7.27
CA HIS A 111 -9.55 -0.22 6.43
C HIS A 111 -8.45 -0.81 5.55
N VAL A 112 -8.00 -2.02 5.91
CA VAL A 112 -6.85 -2.65 5.26
C VAL A 112 -7.32 -3.48 4.07
N PHE A 113 -6.77 -3.19 2.89
CA PHE A 113 -6.96 -3.94 1.66
C PHE A 113 -5.71 -4.73 1.32
N TYR A 114 -5.83 -6.03 1.21
CA TYR A 114 -4.78 -6.89 0.70
C TYR A 114 -4.91 -7.03 -0.83
N LEU A 115 -3.97 -6.44 -1.57
CA LEU A 115 -3.86 -6.63 -3.01
C LEU A 115 -3.08 -7.93 -3.27
N ARG A 116 -3.82 -9.01 -3.51
CA ARG A 116 -3.28 -10.36 -3.65
C ARG A 116 -2.92 -10.64 -5.10
N ALA A 117 -1.66 -10.98 -5.36
CA ALA A 117 -1.17 -11.43 -6.66
C ALA A 117 -0.35 -12.71 -6.49
N THR A 118 -0.42 -13.62 -7.44
CA THR A 118 0.37 -14.85 -7.41
C THR A 118 1.87 -14.59 -7.63
N SER A 119 2.71 -15.51 -7.20
CA SER A 119 4.16 -15.40 -7.38
C SER A 119 4.55 -15.32 -8.86
N GLU A 120 3.84 -16.06 -9.72
CA GLU A 120 4.02 -16.06 -11.17
C GLU A 120 3.69 -14.70 -11.79
N GLU A 121 2.61 -14.09 -11.34
CA GLU A 121 2.20 -12.76 -11.78
C GLU A 121 3.19 -11.68 -11.36
N LEU A 122 3.63 -11.75 -10.10
CA LEU A 122 4.64 -10.84 -9.57
C LEU A 122 5.97 -11.00 -10.30
N HIS A 123 6.39 -12.23 -10.57
CA HIS A 123 7.60 -12.50 -11.35
C HIS A 123 7.53 -11.87 -12.75
N ARG A 124 6.39 -12.04 -13.44
CA ARG A 124 6.16 -11.44 -14.75
C ARG A 124 6.25 -9.91 -14.73
N ARG A 125 5.69 -9.25 -13.70
CA ARG A 125 5.71 -7.78 -13.55
C ARG A 125 7.10 -7.25 -13.20
N LEU A 126 7.82 -7.99 -12.38
CA LEU A 126 9.09 -7.55 -11.79
C LEU A 126 10.32 -7.99 -12.56
N ARG A 127 10.19 -8.78 -13.64
CA ARG A 127 11.32 -9.34 -14.42
C ARG A 127 12.30 -8.30 -14.97
N HIS A 128 11.88 -7.06 -15.10
CA HIS A 128 12.71 -5.93 -15.57
C HIS A 128 13.05 -4.93 -14.46
N ASP A 129 12.67 -5.21 -13.22
CA ASP A 129 12.94 -4.34 -12.08
C ASP A 129 14.32 -4.70 -11.49
N THR A 130 15.31 -3.86 -11.78
CA THR A 130 16.70 -4.03 -11.29
C THR A 130 16.94 -3.39 -9.93
N GLN A 131 15.97 -2.65 -9.39
CA GLN A 131 16.15 -1.89 -8.16
C GLN A 131 15.78 -2.66 -6.88
N ARG A 132 15.31 -3.92 -7.00
CA ARG A 132 14.87 -4.71 -5.85
C ARG A 132 15.89 -5.80 -5.47
N PRO A 133 16.63 -5.63 -4.36
CA PRO A 133 17.63 -6.59 -3.92
C PRO A 133 17.08 -8.01 -3.71
N LEU A 134 15.83 -8.13 -3.26
CA LEU A 134 15.15 -9.41 -3.00
C LEU A 134 14.96 -10.29 -4.25
N LEU A 135 15.09 -9.71 -5.45
CA LEU A 135 14.94 -10.42 -6.72
C LEU A 135 16.27 -10.59 -7.48
N GLN A 136 17.38 -10.05 -6.97
CA GLN A 136 18.71 -10.21 -7.52
C GLN A 136 19.34 -11.53 -7.05
N VAL A 137 18.66 -12.63 -7.32
CA VAL A 137 19.05 -13.99 -6.96
C VAL A 137 18.99 -14.89 -8.19
N ALA A 138 19.65 -16.06 -8.14
CA ALA A 138 19.70 -17.00 -9.25
C ALA A 138 18.32 -17.50 -9.70
N ASP A 139 17.36 -17.67 -8.76
CA ASP A 139 15.97 -18.04 -9.05
C ASP A 139 14.98 -17.08 -8.36
N PRO A 140 14.64 -15.95 -9.03
CA PRO A 140 13.69 -14.98 -8.50
C PRO A 140 12.28 -15.52 -8.27
N LEU A 141 11.84 -16.50 -9.08
CA LEU A 141 10.50 -17.08 -8.94
C LEU A 141 10.40 -17.94 -7.68
N SER A 142 11.39 -18.77 -7.42
CA SER A 142 11.45 -19.57 -6.18
C SER A 142 11.47 -18.64 -4.97
N ARG A 143 12.26 -17.58 -5.01
CA ARG A 143 12.31 -16.58 -3.94
C ARG A 143 10.96 -15.89 -3.70
N LEU A 144 10.24 -15.54 -4.77
CA LEU A 144 8.89 -14.96 -4.66
C LEU A 144 7.89 -15.96 -4.06
N ARG A 145 7.97 -17.24 -4.40
CA ARG A 145 7.13 -18.29 -3.82
C ARG A 145 7.36 -18.46 -2.33
N ASP A 146 8.61 -18.43 -1.88
CA ASP A 146 8.94 -18.53 -0.46
C ASP A 146 8.43 -17.31 0.32
N LEU A 147 8.67 -16.11 -0.18
CA LEU A 147 8.13 -14.88 0.41
C LEU A 147 6.59 -14.89 0.43
N TYR A 148 5.96 -15.42 -0.61
CA TYR A 148 4.50 -15.53 -0.66
C TYR A 148 3.98 -16.49 0.42
N ARG A 149 4.58 -17.67 0.56
CA ARG A 149 4.19 -18.64 1.62
C ARG A 149 4.32 -18.06 3.02
N GLU A 150 5.40 -17.32 3.26
CA GLU A 150 5.66 -16.66 4.54
C GLU A 150 4.63 -15.54 4.83
N ARG A 151 4.32 -14.70 3.83
CA ARG A 151 3.63 -13.42 4.03
C ARG A 151 2.14 -13.44 3.72
N ASP A 152 1.65 -14.32 2.83
CA ASP A 152 0.20 -14.39 2.51
C ASP A 152 -0.67 -14.61 3.76
N PRO A 153 -0.32 -15.51 4.70
CA PRO A 153 -1.09 -15.63 5.94
C PRO A 153 -1.10 -14.35 6.79
N LEU A 154 0.01 -13.60 6.81
CA LEU A 154 0.12 -12.36 7.56
C LEU A 154 -0.71 -11.25 6.91
N TYR A 155 -0.66 -11.10 5.58
CA TYR A 155 -1.52 -10.16 4.87
C TYR A 155 -2.99 -10.44 5.11
N ARG A 156 -3.42 -11.72 5.04
CA ARG A 156 -4.81 -12.12 5.29
C ARG A 156 -5.27 -11.80 6.71
N ARG A 157 -4.41 -12.00 7.71
CA ARG A 157 -4.72 -11.67 9.12
C ARG A 157 -4.82 -10.17 9.37
N THR A 158 -4.09 -9.37 8.61
CA THR A 158 -4.09 -7.91 8.72
C THR A 158 -5.25 -7.27 7.97
N ALA A 159 -5.70 -7.89 6.88
CA ALA A 159 -6.67 -7.31 5.96
C ALA A 159 -8.12 -7.42 6.43
N HIS A 160 -8.91 -6.39 6.15
CA HIS A 160 -10.38 -6.41 6.20
C HIS A 160 -10.96 -6.89 4.86
N PHE A 161 -10.28 -6.57 3.75
CA PHE A 161 -10.71 -6.90 2.39
C PHE A 161 -9.55 -7.52 1.61
N VAL A 162 -9.85 -8.54 0.81
CA VAL A 162 -8.88 -9.15 -0.11
C VAL A 162 -9.32 -8.88 -1.53
N VAL A 163 -8.46 -8.27 -2.32
CA VAL A 163 -8.71 -7.96 -3.74
C VAL A 163 -7.70 -8.71 -4.60
N GLU A 164 -8.21 -9.53 -5.53
CA GLU A 164 -7.36 -10.31 -6.44
C GLU A 164 -6.74 -9.41 -7.51
N ALA A 165 -5.41 -9.29 -7.44
CA ALA A 165 -4.61 -8.41 -8.31
C ALA A 165 -3.89 -9.17 -9.44
N ALA A 166 -4.40 -10.35 -9.83
CA ALA A 166 -3.70 -11.23 -10.77
C ALA A 166 -3.52 -10.63 -12.17
N ARG A 167 -4.55 -10.07 -12.78
CA ARG A 167 -4.50 -9.54 -14.16
C ARG A 167 -5.10 -8.13 -14.36
N PRO A 168 -5.86 -7.57 -13.44
CA PRO A 168 -6.50 -6.29 -13.69
C PRO A 168 -5.49 -5.16 -13.84
N SER A 169 -5.86 -4.15 -14.64
CA SER A 169 -5.13 -2.89 -14.70
C SER A 169 -5.20 -2.18 -13.34
N ALA A 170 -4.34 -1.19 -13.12
CA ALA A 170 -4.41 -0.37 -11.91
C ALA A 170 -5.79 0.31 -11.78
N HIS A 171 -6.39 0.70 -12.89
CA HIS A 171 -7.75 1.26 -12.93
C HIS A 171 -8.80 0.25 -12.46
N SER A 172 -8.78 -0.98 -12.98
CA SER A 172 -9.71 -2.04 -12.53
C SER A 172 -9.54 -2.39 -11.05
N LEU A 173 -8.30 -2.44 -10.56
CA LEU A 173 -8.03 -2.65 -9.13
C LEU A 173 -8.58 -1.52 -8.27
N THR A 174 -8.41 -0.27 -8.71
CA THR A 174 -8.97 0.89 -8.04
C THR A 174 -10.49 0.79 -7.96
N GLY A 175 -11.16 0.46 -9.07
CA GLY A 175 -12.61 0.24 -9.10
C GLY A 175 -13.08 -0.87 -8.16
N MET A 176 -12.34 -1.99 -8.08
CA MET A 176 -12.66 -3.08 -7.13
C MET A 176 -12.56 -2.62 -5.66
N VAL A 177 -11.55 -1.83 -5.32
CA VAL A 177 -11.39 -1.29 -3.96
C VAL A 177 -12.52 -0.31 -3.65
N LEU A 178 -12.85 0.60 -4.58
CA LEU A 178 -13.97 1.54 -4.42
C LEU A 178 -15.29 0.80 -4.22
N MET A 179 -15.59 -0.19 -5.04
CA MET A 179 -16.81 -1.01 -4.90
C MET A 179 -16.90 -1.66 -3.50
N GLN A 180 -15.79 -2.16 -2.96
CA GLN A 180 -15.76 -2.72 -1.60
C GLN A 180 -16.01 -1.64 -0.53
N LEU A 181 -15.46 -0.44 -0.71
CA LEU A 181 -15.70 0.69 0.19
C LEU A 181 -17.16 1.13 0.17
N GLU A 182 -17.77 1.19 -1.01
CA GLU A 182 -19.20 1.51 -1.20
C GLU A 182 -20.10 0.46 -0.55
N LEU A 183 -19.84 -0.83 -0.80
CA LEU A 183 -20.60 -1.94 -0.21
C LEU A 183 -20.48 -1.98 1.33
N ALA A 184 -19.35 -1.55 1.86
CA ALA A 184 -19.12 -1.42 3.30
C ALA A 184 -19.71 -0.13 3.90
N GLY A 185 -20.33 0.74 3.10
CA GLY A 185 -20.89 2.03 3.54
C GLY A 185 -19.84 3.05 4.00
N LEU A 186 -18.59 2.90 3.55
CA LEU A 186 -17.45 3.75 3.93
C LEU A 186 -17.30 4.96 3.01
N VAL A 187 -17.89 4.89 1.83
CA VAL A 187 -17.88 5.94 0.80
C VAL A 187 -19.26 6.00 0.17
N ASP A 188 -19.74 7.21 -0.10
CA ASP A 188 -21.00 7.44 -0.82
C ASP A 188 -20.74 7.37 -2.32
N PRO A 189 -21.39 6.44 -3.07
CA PRO A 189 -21.23 6.33 -4.53
C PRO A 189 -21.52 7.62 -5.29
N ALA A 190 -22.45 8.44 -4.79
CA ALA A 190 -22.81 9.72 -5.42
C ALA A 190 -21.70 10.78 -5.33
N GLN A 191 -20.71 10.54 -4.48
CA GLN A 191 -19.60 11.46 -4.24
C GLN A 191 -18.28 11.01 -4.90
N VAL A 192 -18.26 9.79 -5.47
CA VAL A 192 -17.11 9.28 -6.23
C VAL A 192 -17.29 9.68 -7.69
N PRO A 193 -16.37 10.45 -8.30
CA PRO A 193 -16.46 10.77 -9.71
C PRO A 193 -16.50 9.49 -10.54
N SER A 194 -17.51 9.34 -11.36
CA SER A 194 -17.54 8.28 -12.38
C SER A 194 -16.32 8.48 -13.27
N SER A 195 -15.37 7.55 -13.24
CA SER A 195 -14.23 7.54 -14.16
C SER A 195 -14.73 7.13 -15.55
N ILE A 196 -15.41 8.08 -16.21
CA ILE A 196 -15.65 8.05 -17.65
C ILE A 196 -14.90 9.28 -18.18
N ASP A 197 -13.64 9.03 -18.59
CA ASP A 197 -12.99 9.56 -19.80
C ASP A 197 -11.54 9.03 -19.82
#